data_f0679240609074698a5be6d71ba221f4
#
_entry.id   f0679240609074698a5be6d71ba221f4
#
_cell.length_a   1.000
_cell.length_b   1.000
_cell.length_c   1.000
_cell.angle_alpha   90.00
_cell.angle_beta   90.00
_cell.angle_gamma   90.00
#
_symmetry.space_group_name_H-M   'P 1'
#
loop_
_entity.id
_entity.type
_entity.pdbx_description
1 polymer ?
#
loop_
_entity_poly.entity_id
_entity_poly.type
_entity_poly.pdbx_seq_one_letter_code
_entity_poly.pdbx_strand_id
1 'polypeptide(L)'
;MSETRSRSAESVSTIEENTIQQVPLDQRHGRNRDMFTIWFGTNIMILAIVTGALATTVFGQPAWSAALAIVLGNLFGAIFMALHSAQGPTLGVPQMVQTKGQFGSLGAVLIVAVVVCMYTGFFISILVFGGESLASVLPFLGVKGGILVLACVSIAATIWGYTLIHAYARIMTWASGLTLVLAFVWAFGVHPMPSDFFHSSGATVAGFLGTFAAAAVWQIAYAPYVSDYSRYLPKETGAKPAFWMSYWGTTIGSILPMLLGAGVGLLALDDDPAIALTKATAGISILVVAVFSVGVAATNAMNLYCGTLCTITILQTFFPKFTARARERAIIAACICTFAVVVALSAGDDFVAKYNNLLILLLGALVPWTAVNLVDFYLVRHGDYVVEDFFKADGGRYGRVNWAAVICYLIGVAVQLPFMIIGTAYTGPMAKLLGDTDISFIVGLVVVSPLYYFTMTALERRQRNAAAVVSTQTV
;
A
#
# COMPACT_ATOMS: atom_id res chain seq x y z
N MET A 1 7.64 -6.13 -50.07
CA MET A 1 8.82 -6.21 -49.19
C MET A 1 8.36 -5.71 -47.83
N SER A 2 8.09 -6.64 -46.93
CA SER A 2 7.59 -6.36 -45.56
C SER A 2 8.79 -6.20 -44.63
N GLU A 3 9.04 -4.98 -44.17
CA GLU A 3 9.97 -4.75 -43.07
C GLU A 3 9.33 -5.20 -41.74
N THR A 4 9.66 -6.40 -41.36
CA THR A 4 9.51 -6.89 -39.98
C THR A 4 10.51 -6.12 -39.11
N ARG A 5 10.07 -4.98 -38.51
CA ARG A 5 10.81 -4.38 -37.41
C ARG A 5 10.87 -5.38 -36.25
N SER A 6 12.06 -5.93 -36.07
CA SER A 6 12.38 -6.72 -34.88
C SER A 6 12.14 -5.88 -33.67
N ARG A 7 11.17 -6.27 -32.82
CA ARG A 7 11.06 -5.77 -31.44
C ARG A 7 12.34 -6.19 -30.72
N SER A 8 13.28 -5.28 -30.62
CA SER A 8 14.44 -5.44 -29.74
C SER A 8 13.88 -5.62 -28.32
N ALA A 9 14.22 -6.73 -27.69
CA ALA A 9 14.06 -6.92 -26.27
C ALA A 9 14.84 -5.79 -25.59
N GLU A 10 14.13 -4.84 -24.98
CA GLU A 10 14.77 -3.81 -24.14
C GLU A 10 15.64 -4.53 -23.12
N SER A 11 16.90 -4.18 -23.11
CA SER A 11 17.87 -4.77 -22.18
C SER A 11 17.44 -4.41 -20.76
N VAL A 12 17.48 -5.39 -19.84
CA VAL A 12 17.15 -5.28 -18.41
C VAL A 12 17.97 -4.18 -17.68
N SER A 13 18.87 -3.51 -18.38
CA SER A 13 19.84 -2.54 -17.85
C SER A 13 19.48 -1.06 -18.06
N THR A 14 18.37 -0.71 -18.70
CA THR A 14 17.99 0.71 -18.89
C THR A 14 17.36 1.26 -17.61
N ILE A 15 18.02 2.27 -17.02
CA ILE A 15 17.48 3.04 -15.88
C ILE A 15 16.25 3.81 -16.39
N GLU A 16 15.15 3.73 -15.64
CA GLU A 16 13.90 4.42 -15.96
C GLU A 16 14.10 5.93 -16.14
N GLU A 17 13.69 6.47 -17.28
CA GLU A 17 13.79 7.91 -17.60
C GLU A 17 12.55 8.70 -17.16
N ASN A 18 11.35 8.10 -17.21
CA ASN A 18 10.07 8.73 -16.88
C ASN A 18 9.82 8.73 -15.37
N THR A 19 10.44 9.64 -14.63
CA THR A 19 10.37 9.70 -13.15
C THR A 19 8.94 9.92 -12.67
N ILE A 20 8.47 11.20 -12.62
CA ILE A 20 7.11 11.54 -12.22
C ILE A 20 6.27 12.14 -13.36
N GLN A 21 6.87 12.31 -14.52
CA GLN A 21 6.19 12.87 -15.70
C GLN A 21 5.16 11.88 -16.26
N GLN A 22 4.26 12.42 -17.09
CA GLN A 22 3.31 11.58 -17.79
C GLN A 22 4.04 10.64 -18.76
N VAL A 23 3.70 9.35 -18.70
CA VAL A 23 4.22 8.37 -19.65
C VAL A 23 3.58 8.61 -21.01
N PRO A 24 4.38 8.91 -22.07
CA PRO A 24 3.87 9.08 -23.44
C PRO A 24 3.10 7.84 -23.91
N LEU A 25 2.07 8.05 -24.75
CA LEU A 25 1.20 6.95 -25.18
C LEU A 25 1.95 5.85 -25.97
N ASP A 26 2.96 6.23 -26.74
CA ASP A 26 3.82 5.33 -27.53
C ASP A 26 4.80 4.53 -26.65
N GLN A 27 5.07 4.99 -25.43
CA GLN A 27 5.93 4.31 -24.46
C GLN A 27 5.13 3.44 -23.49
N ARG A 28 3.80 3.50 -23.53
CA ARG A 28 2.98 2.66 -22.66
C ARG A 28 2.97 1.22 -23.18
N HIS A 29 3.38 0.33 -22.32
CA HIS A 29 3.52 -1.08 -22.60
C HIS A 29 3.03 -1.88 -21.39
N GLY A 30 2.80 -3.15 -21.55
CA GLY A 30 2.35 -4.01 -20.46
C GLY A 30 1.02 -4.67 -20.79
N ARG A 31 0.78 -5.75 -20.12
CA ARG A 31 -0.43 -6.56 -20.29
C ARG A 31 -1.21 -6.53 -18.98
N ASN A 32 -2.53 -6.67 -19.07
CA ASN A 32 -3.39 -6.69 -17.90
C ASN A 32 -2.95 -7.71 -16.83
N ARG A 33 -2.53 -8.90 -17.27
CA ARG A 33 -2.01 -9.96 -16.39
C ARG A 33 -0.76 -9.56 -15.60
N ASP A 34 -0.01 -8.56 -16.06
CA ASP A 34 1.18 -8.10 -15.35
C ASP A 34 0.76 -7.41 -14.03
N MET A 35 -0.42 -6.75 -14.01
CA MET A 35 -1.00 -6.20 -12.77
C MET A 35 -1.37 -7.30 -11.78
N PHE A 36 -1.98 -8.39 -12.25
CA PHE A 36 -2.24 -9.53 -11.38
C PHE A 36 -0.95 -10.09 -10.79
N THR A 37 0.04 -10.33 -11.65
CA THR A 37 1.31 -10.96 -11.27
C THR A 37 2.08 -10.13 -10.25
N ILE A 38 2.17 -8.81 -10.47
CA ILE A 38 2.90 -7.92 -9.54
C ILE A 38 2.22 -7.87 -8.18
N TRP A 39 0.87 -7.68 -8.15
CA TRP A 39 0.14 -7.56 -6.88
C TRP A 39 0.01 -8.89 -6.15
N PHE A 40 -0.08 -10.01 -6.85
CA PHE A 40 -0.04 -11.33 -6.24
C PHE A 40 1.34 -11.61 -5.63
N GLY A 41 2.41 -11.46 -6.42
CA GLY A 41 3.76 -11.84 -6.00
C GLY A 41 4.32 -10.97 -4.88
N THR A 42 4.04 -9.67 -4.89
CA THR A 42 4.55 -8.74 -3.87
C THR A 42 3.83 -8.84 -2.52
N ASN A 43 2.65 -9.43 -2.48
CA ASN A 43 1.89 -9.63 -1.25
C ASN A 43 2.28 -10.92 -0.51
N ILE A 44 2.91 -11.90 -1.17
CA ILE A 44 3.33 -13.15 -0.52
C ILE A 44 4.69 -12.95 0.15
N MET A 45 4.66 -12.43 1.36
CA MET A 45 5.85 -12.08 2.14
C MET A 45 5.59 -12.20 3.65
N ILE A 46 6.67 -12.18 4.43
CA ILE A 46 6.61 -12.32 5.88
C ILE A 46 5.68 -11.29 6.56
N LEU A 47 5.67 -10.02 6.09
CA LEU A 47 4.85 -8.99 6.71
C LEU A 47 3.35 -9.25 6.55
N ALA A 48 2.91 -9.88 5.45
CA ALA A 48 1.52 -10.29 5.27
C ALA A 48 1.14 -11.43 6.25
N ILE A 49 2.07 -12.35 6.51
CA ILE A 49 1.90 -13.41 7.50
C ILE A 49 1.80 -12.80 8.91
N VAL A 50 2.70 -11.89 9.28
CA VAL A 50 2.65 -11.15 10.55
C VAL A 50 1.33 -10.40 10.70
N THR A 51 0.88 -9.71 9.65
CA THR A 51 -0.42 -9.00 9.69
C THR A 51 -1.58 -9.97 9.93
N GLY A 52 -1.55 -11.15 9.32
CA GLY A 52 -2.54 -12.18 9.57
C GLY A 52 -2.49 -12.72 11.00
N ALA A 53 -1.30 -12.88 11.57
CA ALA A 53 -1.12 -13.33 12.95
C ALA A 53 -1.71 -12.37 13.98
N LEU A 54 -1.76 -11.03 13.69
CA LEU A 54 -2.43 -10.05 14.56
C LEU A 54 -3.88 -10.47 14.91
N ALA A 55 -4.56 -11.16 14.00
CA ALA A 55 -5.92 -11.64 14.21
C ALA A 55 -6.05 -12.50 15.48
N THR A 56 -5.05 -13.29 15.77
CA THR A 56 -5.04 -14.26 16.86
C THR A 56 -4.20 -13.80 18.04
N THR A 57 -3.05 -13.20 17.80
CA THR A 57 -2.09 -12.78 18.85
C THR A 57 -2.46 -11.44 19.50
N VAL A 58 -3.05 -10.51 18.72
CA VAL A 58 -3.42 -9.15 19.22
C VAL A 58 -4.93 -9.04 19.42
N PHE A 59 -5.71 -9.50 18.42
CA PHE A 59 -7.17 -9.36 18.44
C PHE A 59 -7.88 -10.58 19.07
N GLY A 60 -7.16 -11.61 19.46
CA GLY A 60 -7.67 -12.77 20.22
C GLY A 60 -8.78 -13.55 19.50
N GLN A 61 -8.80 -13.57 18.16
CA GLN A 61 -9.85 -14.23 17.42
C GLN A 61 -9.60 -15.73 17.25
N PRO A 62 -10.64 -16.59 17.39
CA PRO A 62 -10.55 -17.99 17.00
C PRO A 62 -10.39 -18.14 15.49
N ALA A 63 -9.90 -19.30 15.04
CA ALA A 63 -9.53 -19.55 13.65
C ALA A 63 -10.61 -19.14 12.62
N TRP A 64 -11.87 -19.53 12.86
CA TRP A 64 -12.98 -19.25 11.94
C TRP A 64 -13.28 -17.75 11.83
N SER A 65 -13.27 -17.05 12.97
CA SER A 65 -13.53 -15.59 13.03
C SER A 65 -12.39 -14.81 12.41
N ALA A 66 -11.14 -15.18 12.73
CA ALA A 66 -9.94 -14.62 12.11
C ALA A 66 -9.97 -14.77 10.58
N ALA A 67 -10.26 -16.01 10.10
CA ALA A 67 -10.32 -16.28 8.68
C ALA A 67 -11.41 -15.46 7.98
N LEU A 68 -12.62 -15.40 8.56
CA LEU A 68 -13.72 -14.61 7.98
C LEU A 68 -13.39 -13.11 7.94
N ALA A 69 -12.84 -12.55 9.02
CA ALA A 69 -12.46 -11.16 9.11
C ALA A 69 -11.33 -10.80 8.11
N ILE A 70 -10.31 -11.67 7.98
CA ILE A 70 -9.23 -11.52 6.99
C ILE A 70 -9.79 -11.50 5.57
N VAL A 71 -10.65 -12.46 5.23
CA VAL A 71 -11.24 -12.55 3.88
C VAL A 71 -12.08 -11.32 3.58
N LEU A 72 -13.01 -10.98 4.45
CA LEU A 72 -13.92 -9.84 4.23
C LEU A 72 -13.16 -8.50 4.22
N GLY A 73 -12.19 -8.30 5.11
CA GLY A 73 -11.37 -7.09 5.16
C GLY A 73 -10.54 -6.89 3.88
N ASN A 74 -9.91 -7.96 3.38
CA ASN A 74 -9.16 -7.89 2.11
C ASN A 74 -10.09 -7.63 0.92
N LEU A 75 -11.23 -8.33 0.81
CA LEU A 75 -12.19 -8.11 -0.26
C LEU A 75 -12.71 -6.67 -0.27
N PHE A 76 -13.01 -6.12 0.90
CA PHE A 76 -13.47 -4.74 1.06
C PHE A 76 -12.38 -3.72 0.70
N GLY A 77 -11.20 -3.85 1.30
CA GLY A 77 -10.11 -2.89 1.10
C GLY A 77 -9.58 -2.89 -0.34
N ALA A 78 -9.54 -4.06 -1.00
CA ALA A 78 -9.09 -4.20 -2.37
C ALA A 78 -9.96 -3.45 -3.39
N ILE A 79 -11.25 -3.18 -3.09
CA ILE A 79 -12.10 -2.35 -3.95
C ILE A 79 -11.48 -0.97 -4.11
N PHE A 80 -11.05 -0.35 -3.01
CA PHE A 80 -10.47 0.99 -3.03
C PHE A 80 -9.13 1.01 -3.77
N MET A 81 -8.25 0.07 -3.48
CA MET A 81 -6.98 -0.08 -4.19
C MET A 81 -7.19 -0.26 -5.70
N ALA A 82 -8.08 -1.14 -6.12
CA ALA A 82 -8.34 -1.43 -7.51
C ALA A 82 -8.98 -0.24 -8.27
N LEU A 83 -9.83 0.56 -7.61
CA LEU A 83 -10.37 1.80 -8.15
C LEU A 83 -9.24 2.82 -8.43
N HIS A 84 -8.23 2.92 -7.57
CA HIS A 84 -7.06 3.76 -7.85
C HIS A 84 -6.22 3.18 -9.00
N SER A 85 -6.07 1.84 -9.11
CA SER A 85 -5.39 1.21 -10.24
C SER A 85 -6.01 1.57 -11.59
N ALA A 86 -7.32 1.66 -11.64
CA ALA A 86 -8.07 1.99 -12.85
C ALA A 86 -7.81 3.43 -13.36
N GLN A 87 -7.30 4.32 -12.51
CA GLN A 87 -6.94 5.70 -12.89
C GLN A 87 -5.64 5.78 -13.71
N GLY A 88 -4.70 4.84 -13.47
CA GLY A 88 -3.38 4.85 -14.10
C GLY A 88 -3.39 4.87 -15.63
N PRO A 89 -4.08 3.96 -16.33
CA PRO A 89 -4.17 3.96 -17.78
C PRO A 89 -4.80 5.24 -18.35
N THR A 90 -5.70 5.88 -17.61
CA THR A 90 -6.37 7.12 -18.01
C THR A 90 -5.42 8.30 -17.94
N LEU A 91 -4.73 8.49 -16.81
CA LEU A 91 -3.93 9.69 -16.54
C LEU A 91 -2.46 9.53 -16.92
N GLY A 92 -1.90 8.34 -16.84
CA GLY A 92 -0.51 8.07 -17.20
C GLY A 92 0.55 8.66 -16.27
N VAL A 93 0.18 9.07 -15.05
CA VAL A 93 1.07 9.66 -14.05
C VAL A 93 1.02 8.89 -12.74
N PRO A 94 2.06 9.00 -11.88
CA PRO A 94 2.07 8.36 -10.56
C PRO A 94 0.89 8.77 -9.70
N GLN A 95 0.45 7.88 -8.79
CA GLN A 95 -0.73 8.10 -7.96
C GLN A 95 -0.64 9.39 -7.14
N MET A 96 0.50 9.68 -6.56
CA MET A 96 0.67 10.88 -5.74
C MET A 96 0.77 12.19 -6.55
N VAL A 97 1.14 12.11 -7.83
CA VAL A 97 1.02 13.25 -8.74
C VAL A 97 -0.45 13.56 -9.05
N GLN A 98 -1.29 12.53 -9.21
CA GLN A 98 -2.74 12.68 -9.43
C GLN A 98 -3.42 13.44 -8.28
N THR A 99 -2.92 13.28 -7.05
CA THR A 99 -3.44 13.98 -5.86
C THR A 99 -3.43 15.51 -6.00
N LYS A 100 -2.55 16.06 -6.86
CA LYS A 100 -2.55 17.50 -7.18
C LYS A 100 -3.84 17.96 -7.88
N GLY A 101 -4.50 17.05 -8.60
CA GLY A 101 -5.80 17.34 -9.24
C GLY A 101 -6.93 17.55 -8.24
N GLN A 102 -6.88 16.87 -7.09
CA GLN A 102 -7.89 17.00 -6.03
C GLN A 102 -7.54 18.13 -5.05
N PHE A 103 -6.28 18.19 -4.58
CA PHE A 103 -5.86 19.04 -3.46
C PHE A 103 -5.16 20.34 -3.89
N GLY A 104 -4.84 20.49 -5.18
CA GLY A 104 -3.97 21.56 -5.67
C GLY A 104 -2.49 21.24 -5.46
N SER A 105 -1.59 22.03 -6.06
CA SER A 105 -0.15 21.74 -6.07
C SER A 105 0.47 21.70 -4.66
N LEU A 106 0.18 22.68 -3.79
CA LEU A 106 0.66 22.72 -2.40
C LEU A 106 -0.20 21.87 -1.45
N GLY A 107 -1.54 21.87 -1.64
CA GLY A 107 -2.42 21.07 -0.80
C GLY A 107 -2.10 19.57 -0.87
N ALA A 108 -1.68 19.07 -2.03
CA ALA A 108 -1.24 17.70 -2.21
C ALA A 108 -0.01 17.34 -1.37
N VAL A 109 0.85 18.30 -1.03
CA VAL A 109 2.07 18.04 -0.23
C VAL A 109 1.73 17.41 1.12
N LEU A 110 0.62 17.84 1.74
CA LEU A 110 0.14 17.24 3.01
C LEU A 110 -0.05 15.73 2.87
N ILE A 111 -0.77 15.31 1.84
CA ILE A 111 -1.08 13.89 1.59
C ILE A 111 0.18 13.13 1.20
N VAL A 112 0.98 13.69 0.28
CA VAL A 112 2.22 13.05 -0.19
C VAL A 112 3.20 12.85 0.96
N ALA A 113 3.30 13.80 1.92
CA ALA A 113 4.14 13.63 3.12
C ALA A 113 3.67 12.47 4.01
N VAL A 114 2.35 12.34 4.24
CA VAL A 114 1.79 11.18 4.96
C VAL A 114 2.15 9.86 4.25
N VAL A 115 2.07 9.84 2.93
CA VAL A 115 2.39 8.65 2.13
C VAL A 115 3.90 8.34 2.16
N VAL A 116 4.79 9.33 2.19
CA VAL A 116 6.24 9.10 2.43
C VAL A 116 6.48 8.46 3.80
N CYS A 117 5.79 8.95 4.85
CA CYS A 117 5.85 8.32 6.17
C CYS A 117 5.33 6.88 6.15
N MET A 118 4.25 6.61 5.41
CA MET A 118 3.72 5.26 5.21
C MET A 118 4.76 4.33 4.56
N TYR A 119 5.34 4.73 3.44
CA TYR A 119 6.36 3.92 2.75
C TYR A 119 7.57 3.63 3.64
N THR A 120 8.01 4.66 4.36
CA THR A 120 9.13 4.52 5.30
C THR A 120 8.77 3.59 6.46
N GLY A 121 7.55 3.71 7.01
CA GLY A 121 7.06 2.85 8.08
C GLY A 121 6.97 1.38 7.65
N PHE A 122 6.42 1.08 6.47
CA PHE A 122 6.43 -0.28 5.93
C PHE A 122 7.84 -0.77 5.62
N PHE A 123 8.72 0.08 5.08
CA PHE A 123 10.10 -0.28 4.84
C PHE A 123 10.79 -0.71 6.14
N ILE A 124 10.64 0.06 7.24
CA ILE A 124 11.16 -0.26 8.56
C ILE A 124 10.58 -1.58 9.07
N SER A 125 9.25 -1.75 9.01
CA SER A 125 8.57 -2.95 9.50
C SER A 125 9.05 -4.21 8.78
N ILE A 126 9.21 -4.12 7.47
CA ILE A 126 9.74 -5.21 6.65
C ILE A 126 11.20 -5.54 7.01
N LEU A 127 12.04 -4.53 7.30
CA LEU A 127 13.42 -4.77 7.73
C LEU A 127 13.47 -5.47 9.07
N VAL A 128 12.62 -5.09 10.03
CA VAL A 128 12.62 -5.70 11.37
C VAL A 128 12.13 -7.16 11.30
N PHE A 129 10.92 -7.39 10.84
CA PHE A 129 10.35 -8.75 10.76
C PHE A 129 11.10 -9.67 9.80
N GLY A 130 11.61 -9.13 8.69
CA GLY A 130 12.46 -9.87 7.78
C GLY A 130 13.82 -10.20 8.41
N GLY A 131 14.41 -9.29 9.19
CA GLY A 131 15.63 -9.48 9.92
C GLY A 131 15.50 -10.55 11.01
N GLU A 132 14.41 -10.54 11.78
CA GLU A 132 14.05 -11.57 12.76
C GLU A 132 13.88 -12.94 12.10
N SER A 133 13.11 -12.98 11.01
CA SER A 133 12.90 -14.19 10.22
C SER A 133 14.21 -14.76 9.68
N LEU A 134 15.09 -13.91 9.17
CA LEU A 134 16.39 -14.33 8.65
C LEU A 134 17.32 -14.85 9.77
N ALA A 135 17.33 -14.17 10.91
CA ALA A 135 18.10 -14.58 12.08
C ALA A 135 17.64 -15.91 12.66
N SER A 136 16.34 -16.23 12.57
CA SER A 136 15.78 -17.51 13.06
C SER A 136 16.32 -18.74 12.32
N VAL A 137 16.68 -18.59 11.04
CA VAL A 137 17.26 -19.68 10.21
C VAL A 137 18.76 -19.54 9.99
N LEU A 138 19.32 -18.32 10.15
CA LEU A 138 20.74 -18.03 10.05
C LEU A 138 21.23 -17.29 11.32
N PRO A 139 21.33 -17.99 12.46
CA PRO A 139 21.61 -17.37 13.76
C PRO A 139 22.92 -16.58 13.82
N PHE A 140 23.91 -16.92 12.97
CA PHE A 140 25.20 -16.22 12.91
C PHE A 140 25.09 -14.77 12.44
N LEU A 141 24.02 -14.41 11.70
CA LEU A 141 23.75 -13.03 11.27
C LEU A 141 23.22 -12.16 12.41
N GLY A 142 22.45 -12.77 13.32
CA GLY A 142 21.61 -12.03 14.26
C GLY A 142 20.59 -11.13 13.58
N VAL A 143 19.66 -10.55 14.32
CA VAL A 143 18.59 -9.68 13.77
C VAL A 143 19.20 -8.45 13.07
N LYS A 144 20.20 -7.81 13.66
CA LYS A 144 20.87 -6.63 13.08
C LYS A 144 21.56 -6.94 11.76
N GLY A 145 22.21 -8.09 11.65
CA GLY A 145 22.83 -8.54 10.39
C GLY A 145 21.76 -8.82 9.32
N GLY A 146 20.66 -9.45 9.69
CA GLY A 146 19.51 -9.67 8.81
C GLY A 146 18.92 -8.36 8.25
N ILE A 147 18.70 -7.36 9.11
CA ILE A 147 18.26 -6.00 8.74
C ILE A 147 19.20 -5.38 7.69
N LEU A 148 20.51 -5.44 7.93
CA LEU A 148 21.52 -4.86 7.01
C LEU A 148 21.55 -5.57 5.66
N VAL A 149 21.48 -6.90 5.64
CA VAL A 149 21.41 -7.69 4.39
C VAL A 149 20.19 -7.30 3.56
N LEU A 150 19.00 -7.26 4.20
CA LEU A 150 17.76 -6.89 3.51
C LEU A 150 17.78 -5.44 3.01
N ALA A 151 18.36 -4.52 3.77
CA ALA A 151 18.50 -3.13 3.35
C ALA A 151 19.42 -3.01 2.12
N CYS A 152 20.57 -3.69 2.10
CA CYS A 152 21.48 -3.69 0.96
C CYS A 152 20.82 -4.27 -0.31
N VAL A 153 20.07 -5.37 -0.20
CA VAL A 153 19.37 -5.95 -1.33
C VAL A 153 18.24 -5.02 -1.81
N SER A 154 17.50 -4.41 -0.90
CA SER A 154 16.40 -3.49 -1.23
C SER A 154 16.87 -2.24 -1.94
N ILE A 155 17.96 -1.60 -1.50
CA ILE A 155 18.49 -0.40 -2.15
C ILE A 155 19.09 -0.74 -3.52
N ALA A 156 19.78 -1.86 -3.65
CA ALA A 156 20.28 -2.34 -4.94
C ALA A 156 19.11 -2.52 -5.93
N ALA A 157 18.05 -3.25 -5.53
CA ALA A 157 16.87 -3.45 -6.37
C ALA A 157 16.18 -2.12 -6.75
N THR A 158 16.13 -1.14 -5.84
CA THR A 158 15.53 0.18 -6.08
C THR A 158 16.29 1.00 -7.13
N ILE A 159 17.62 0.93 -7.14
CA ILE A 159 18.46 1.68 -8.09
C ILE A 159 18.20 1.21 -9.53
N TRP A 160 18.02 -0.10 -9.75
CA TRP A 160 17.67 -0.64 -11.07
C TRP A 160 16.22 -0.35 -11.50
N GLY A 161 15.32 -0.01 -10.55
CA GLY A 161 14.00 0.55 -10.82
C GLY A 161 12.98 -0.42 -11.42
N TYR A 162 12.01 0.12 -12.17
CA TYR A 162 10.80 -0.53 -12.67
C TYR A 162 11.03 -1.88 -13.38
N THR A 163 12.00 -1.95 -14.28
CA THR A 163 12.25 -3.15 -15.11
C THR A 163 12.65 -4.36 -14.27
N LEU A 164 13.54 -4.14 -13.29
CA LEU A 164 13.97 -5.21 -12.39
C LEU A 164 12.83 -5.66 -11.48
N ILE A 165 12.04 -4.71 -10.96
CA ILE A 165 10.88 -5.00 -10.10
C ILE A 165 9.89 -5.91 -10.83
N HIS A 166 9.59 -5.64 -12.10
CA HIS A 166 8.68 -6.47 -12.89
C HIS A 166 9.21 -7.86 -13.22
N ALA A 167 10.48 -7.97 -13.61
CA ALA A 167 11.12 -9.26 -13.90
C ALA A 167 11.15 -10.13 -12.65
N TYR A 168 11.52 -9.53 -11.53
CA TYR A 168 11.57 -10.15 -10.23
C TYR A 168 10.16 -10.59 -9.75
N ALA A 169 9.15 -9.72 -9.80
CA ALA A 169 7.79 -10.05 -9.40
C ALA A 169 7.25 -11.29 -10.12
N ARG A 170 7.61 -11.48 -11.40
CA ARG A 170 7.21 -12.66 -12.17
C ARG A 170 7.82 -13.94 -11.62
N ILE A 171 9.10 -13.93 -11.27
CA ILE A 171 9.79 -15.09 -10.69
C ILE A 171 9.22 -15.38 -9.30
N MET A 172 9.08 -14.34 -8.48
CA MET A 172 8.60 -14.47 -7.11
C MET A 172 7.14 -14.90 -7.03
N THR A 173 6.30 -14.57 -8.00
CA THR A 173 4.93 -15.08 -8.08
C THR A 173 4.88 -16.60 -8.01
N TRP A 174 5.70 -17.27 -8.78
CA TRP A 174 5.75 -18.74 -8.77
C TRP A 174 6.49 -19.29 -7.54
N ALA A 175 7.65 -18.73 -7.22
CA ALA A 175 8.45 -19.19 -6.09
C ALA A 175 7.71 -19.03 -4.77
N SER A 176 7.17 -17.81 -4.51
CA SER A 176 6.43 -17.54 -3.26
C SER A 176 5.10 -18.26 -3.22
N GLY A 177 4.37 -18.39 -4.36
CA GLY A 177 3.12 -19.13 -4.42
C GLY A 177 3.30 -20.62 -4.09
N LEU A 178 4.30 -21.27 -4.69
CA LEU A 178 4.62 -22.66 -4.38
C LEU A 178 5.07 -22.83 -2.92
N THR A 179 5.94 -21.96 -2.46
CA THR A 179 6.43 -22.00 -1.07
C THR A 179 5.31 -21.76 -0.07
N LEU A 180 4.33 -20.91 -0.39
CA LEU A 180 3.16 -20.70 0.45
C LEU A 180 2.30 -21.97 0.57
N VAL A 181 2.07 -22.67 -0.55
CA VAL A 181 1.36 -23.98 -0.52
C VAL A 181 2.13 -24.99 0.32
N LEU A 182 3.45 -25.08 0.15
CA LEU A 182 4.28 -25.97 0.97
C LEU A 182 4.23 -25.59 2.44
N ALA A 183 4.26 -24.30 2.78
CA ALA A 183 4.14 -23.83 4.16
C ALA A 183 2.79 -24.22 4.79
N PHE A 184 1.67 -24.08 4.04
CA PHE A 184 0.36 -24.56 4.50
C PHE A 184 0.33 -26.06 4.76
N VAL A 185 0.81 -26.85 3.79
CA VAL A 185 0.84 -28.32 3.93
C VAL A 185 1.70 -28.72 5.13
N TRP A 186 2.82 -28.06 5.33
CA TRP A 186 3.73 -28.37 6.43
C TRP A 186 3.16 -27.95 7.78
N ALA A 187 2.69 -26.71 7.92
CA ALA A 187 2.18 -26.18 9.17
C ALA A 187 0.90 -26.90 9.66
N PHE A 188 0.02 -27.31 8.74
CA PHE A 188 -1.30 -27.84 9.10
C PHE A 188 -1.53 -29.31 8.70
N GLY A 189 -0.66 -29.88 7.87
CA GLY A 189 -0.79 -31.24 7.40
C GLY A 189 0.23 -32.21 8.02
N VAL A 190 1.43 -31.72 8.35
CA VAL A 190 2.50 -32.55 8.91
C VAL A 190 2.46 -32.60 10.45
N HIS A 191 2.08 -31.48 11.07
CA HIS A 191 1.95 -31.41 12.52
C HIS A 191 0.51 -31.61 12.96
N PRO A 192 0.28 -32.38 14.09
CA PRO A 192 -1.06 -32.57 14.61
C PRO A 192 -1.64 -31.24 15.08
N MET A 193 -2.81 -30.90 14.56
CA MET A 193 -3.52 -29.71 14.97
C MET A 193 -4.28 -29.95 16.28
N PRO A 194 -4.41 -28.96 17.17
CA PRO A 194 -5.30 -29.05 18.33
C PRO A 194 -6.73 -29.41 17.89
N SER A 195 -7.39 -30.28 18.62
CA SER A 195 -8.74 -30.76 18.27
C SER A 195 -9.81 -29.67 18.24
N ASP A 196 -9.60 -28.58 18.98
CA ASP A 196 -10.46 -27.40 19.08
C ASP A 196 -10.06 -26.23 18.15
N PHE A 197 -9.04 -26.41 17.32
CA PHE A 197 -8.49 -25.37 16.48
C PHE A 197 -9.56 -24.59 15.68
N PHE A 198 -10.52 -25.30 15.09
CA PHE A 198 -11.61 -24.71 14.33
C PHE A 198 -12.87 -24.42 15.16
N HIS A 199 -12.99 -24.95 16.37
CA HIS A 199 -14.20 -24.90 17.19
C HIS A 199 -14.03 -24.06 18.46
N SER A 200 -12.89 -23.37 18.60
CA SER A 200 -12.63 -22.51 19.75
C SER A 200 -13.70 -21.40 19.88
N SER A 201 -14.16 -21.21 21.11
CA SER A 201 -15.02 -20.08 21.50
C SER A 201 -14.16 -18.82 21.73
N GLY A 202 -14.80 -17.66 21.85
CA GLY A 202 -14.12 -16.44 22.24
C GLY A 202 -14.06 -15.36 21.13
N ALA A 203 -14.80 -15.53 20.02
CA ALA A 203 -14.94 -14.47 19.04
C ALA A 203 -15.59 -13.24 19.67
N THR A 204 -14.97 -12.07 19.48
CA THR A 204 -15.51 -10.78 19.92
C THR A 204 -15.72 -9.87 18.71
N VAL A 205 -16.73 -9.01 18.78
CA VAL A 205 -17.00 -8.03 17.71
C VAL A 205 -15.83 -7.07 17.55
N ALA A 206 -15.26 -6.59 18.67
CA ALA A 206 -14.10 -5.72 18.67
C ALA A 206 -12.90 -6.35 17.97
N GLY A 207 -12.54 -7.58 18.32
CA GLY A 207 -11.43 -8.29 17.69
C GLY A 207 -11.70 -8.65 16.23
N PHE A 208 -12.95 -9.01 15.87
CA PHE A 208 -13.35 -9.22 14.47
C PHE A 208 -13.14 -7.94 13.64
N LEU A 209 -13.65 -6.80 14.11
CA LEU A 209 -13.51 -5.52 13.41
C LEU A 209 -12.07 -5.02 13.39
N GLY A 210 -11.27 -5.26 14.44
CA GLY A 210 -9.84 -4.98 14.45
C GLY A 210 -9.09 -5.78 13.39
N THR A 211 -9.37 -7.08 13.29
CA THR A 211 -8.81 -7.96 12.26
C THR A 211 -9.25 -7.53 10.86
N PHE A 212 -10.54 -7.24 10.67
CA PHE A 212 -11.08 -6.73 9.42
C PHE A 212 -10.39 -5.41 9.02
N ALA A 213 -10.25 -4.48 9.96
CA ALA A 213 -9.58 -3.20 9.72
C ALA A 213 -8.11 -3.38 9.33
N ALA A 214 -7.36 -4.26 10.01
CA ALA A 214 -5.97 -4.56 9.66
C ALA A 214 -5.84 -5.13 8.23
N ALA A 215 -6.73 -6.06 7.84
CA ALA A 215 -6.77 -6.61 6.49
C ALA A 215 -7.22 -5.57 5.44
N ALA A 216 -8.17 -4.70 5.78
CA ALA A 216 -8.65 -3.64 4.89
C ALA A 216 -7.59 -2.55 4.68
N VAL A 217 -6.89 -2.11 5.74
CA VAL A 217 -5.83 -1.11 5.62
C VAL A 217 -4.64 -1.63 4.82
N TRP A 218 -4.33 -2.92 4.93
CA TRP A 218 -3.32 -3.55 4.09
C TRP A 218 -3.55 -3.27 2.61
N GLN A 219 -4.79 -3.46 2.16
CA GLN A 219 -5.19 -3.20 0.77
C GLN A 219 -5.22 -1.69 0.45
N ILE A 220 -5.80 -0.87 1.33
CA ILE A 220 -5.89 0.58 1.14
C ILE A 220 -4.50 1.22 1.11
N ALA A 221 -3.53 0.68 1.87
CA ALA A 221 -2.16 1.14 1.87
C ALA A 221 -1.43 0.91 0.53
N TYR A 222 -1.93 0.04 -0.34
CA TYR A 222 -1.43 -0.09 -1.71
C TYR A 222 -2.05 0.92 -2.69
N ALA A 223 -3.12 1.62 -2.33
CA ALA A 223 -3.72 2.63 -3.19
C ALA A 223 -2.73 3.72 -3.64
N PRO A 224 -1.82 4.26 -2.78
CA PRO A 224 -0.80 5.21 -3.19
C PRO A 224 0.27 4.67 -4.16
N TYR A 225 0.43 3.35 -4.27
CA TYR A 225 1.41 2.73 -5.18
C TYR A 225 0.84 2.43 -6.56
N VAL A 226 -0.46 2.12 -6.60
CA VAL A 226 -0.99 1.28 -7.67
C VAL A 226 -0.90 1.93 -9.05
N SER A 227 -1.10 3.25 -9.15
CA SER A 227 -0.95 3.95 -10.43
C SER A 227 0.51 4.17 -10.83
N ASP A 228 1.47 4.05 -9.92
CA ASP A 228 2.90 4.10 -10.25
C ASP A 228 3.27 2.97 -11.22
N TYR A 229 2.53 1.86 -11.16
CA TYR A 229 2.68 0.70 -12.05
C TYR A 229 1.65 0.67 -13.17
N SER A 230 0.36 0.90 -12.87
CA SER A 230 -0.70 0.83 -13.89
C SER A 230 -0.65 1.97 -14.92
N ARG A 231 0.08 3.06 -14.68
CA ARG A 231 0.30 4.17 -15.63
C ARG A 231 1.00 3.75 -16.92
N TYR A 232 1.72 2.61 -16.88
CA TYR A 232 2.41 2.05 -18.05
C TYR A 232 1.50 1.18 -18.92
N LEU A 233 0.28 0.88 -18.49
CA LEU A 233 -0.67 0.16 -19.33
C LEU A 233 -1.14 1.04 -20.49
N PRO A 234 -1.31 0.47 -21.71
CA PRO A 234 -1.91 1.19 -22.82
C PRO A 234 -3.28 1.76 -22.45
N LYS A 235 -3.60 2.94 -22.97
CA LYS A 235 -4.89 3.60 -22.69
C LYS A 235 -6.08 2.75 -23.15
N GLU A 236 -5.90 2.01 -24.24
CA GLU A 236 -6.88 1.09 -24.84
C GLU A 236 -7.19 -0.11 -23.94
N THR A 237 -6.28 -0.47 -23.04
CA THR A 237 -6.51 -1.48 -21.99
C THR A 237 -7.75 -1.14 -21.17
N GLY A 238 -7.94 0.15 -20.88
CA GLY A 238 -9.09 0.65 -20.14
C GLY A 238 -9.04 0.39 -18.63
N ALA A 239 -9.99 1.00 -17.94
CA ALA A 239 -10.07 0.96 -16.48
C ALA A 239 -10.48 -0.41 -15.92
N LYS A 240 -11.42 -1.11 -16.59
CA LYS A 240 -11.98 -2.39 -16.08
C LYS A 240 -10.94 -3.50 -15.94
N PRO A 241 -10.10 -3.81 -16.95
CA PRO A 241 -9.06 -4.82 -16.80
C PRO A 241 -8.01 -4.43 -15.74
N ALA A 242 -7.60 -3.16 -15.68
CA ALA A 242 -6.69 -2.69 -14.64
C ALA A 242 -7.28 -2.90 -13.24
N PHE A 243 -8.57 -2.59 -13.06
CA PHE A 243 -9.31 -2.84 -11.81
C PHE A 243 -9.27 -4.32 -11.43
N TRP A 244 -9.81 -5.22 -12.30
CA TRP A 244 -10.00 -6.61 -11.93
C TRP A 244 -8.70 -7.37 -11.72
N MET A 245 -7.67 -7.08 -12.52
CA MET A 245 -6.38 -7.73 -12.38
C MET A 245 -5.67 -7.29 -11.08
N SER A 246 -5.73 -6.01 -10.74
CA SER A 246 -5.20 -5.51 -9.47
C SER A 246 -6.01 -6.05 -8.28
N TYR A 247 -7.35 -6.03 -8.38
CA TYR A 247 -8.25 -6.53 -7.34
C TYR A 247 -7.95 -7.99 -6.97
N TRP A 248 -7.97 -8.89 -7.94
CA TRP A 248 -7.75 -10.31 -7.68
C TRP A 248 -6.29 -10.62 -7.35
N GLY A 249 -5.34 -9.93 -7.97
CA GLY A 249 -3.93 -10.10 -7.66
C GLY A 249 -3.61 -9.78 -6.20
N THR A 250 -4.02 -8.60 -5.74
CA THR A 250 -3.78 -8.19 -4.36
C THR A 250 -4.61 -8.99 -3.35
N THR A 251 -5.89 -9.26 -3.66
CA THR A 251 -6.79 -10.00 -2.75
C THR A 251 -6.28 -11.41 -2.48
N ILE A 252 -6.01 -12.19 -3.52
CA ILE A 252 -5.56 -13.58 -3.37
C ILE A 252 -4.15 -13.60 -2.77
N GLY A 253 -3.27 -12.67 -3.23
CA GLY A 253 -1.90 -12.55 -2.75
C GLY A 253 -1.80 -12.22 -1.26
N SER A 254 -2.79 -11.51 -0.70
CA SER A 254 -2.81 -11.14 0.72
C SER A 254 -3.58 -12.11 1.60
N ILE A 255 -4.75 -12.59 1.17
CA ILE A 255 -5.59 -13.50 1.97
C ILE A 255 -4.81 -14.76 2.35
N LEU A 256 -4.14 -15.39 1.40
CA LEU A 256 -3.46 -16.66 1.65
C LEU A 256 -2.35 -16.54 2.71
N PRO A 257 -1.37 -15.62 2.60
CA PRO A 257 -0.36 -15.51 3.65
C PRO A 257 -0.93 -15.02 4.99
N MET A 258 -1.98 -14.17 4.98
CA MET A 258 -2.64 -13.77 6.23
C MET A 258 -3.35 -14.94 6.93
N LEU A 259 -3.99 -15.83 6.17
CA LEU A 259 -4.60 -17.05 6.74
C LEU A 259 -3.53 -17.98 7.32
N LEU A 260 -2.38 -18.13 6.64
CA LEU A 260 -1.24 -18.86 7.20
C LEU A 260 -0.78 -18.23 8.51
N GLY A 261 -0.64 -16.90 8.54
CA GLY A 261 -0.24 -16.14 9.72
C GLY A 261 -1.19 -16.32 10.90
N ALA A 262 -2.51 -16.18 10.66
CA ALA A 262 -3.52 -16.38 11.69
C ALA A 262 -3.47 -17.80 12.27
N GLY A 263 -3.32 -18.81 11.41
CA GLY A 263 -3.22 -20.20 11.86
C GLY A 263 -1.94 -20.47 12.64
N VAL A 264 -0.80 -19.99 12.17
CA VAL A 264 0.49 -20.12 12.86
C VAL A 264 0.48 -19.39 14.20
N GLY A 265 -0.14 -18.19 14.27
CA GLY A 265 -0.30 -17.44 15.52
C GLY A 265 -1.12 -18.20 16.57
N LEU A 266 -2.11 -19.02 16.16
CA LEU A 266 -2.86 -19.90 17.09
C LEU A 266 -2.02 -21.08 17.59
N LEU A 267 -1.09 -21.58 16.77
CA LEU A 267 -0.23 -22.71 17.16
C LEU A 267 0.89 -22.30 18.11
N ALA A 268 1.25 -21.03 18.15
CA ALA A 268 2.39 -20.51 18.92
C ALA A 268 2.10 -19.08 19.43
N LEU A 269 1.09 -18.96 20.31
CA LEU A 269 0.58 -17.68 20.83
C LEU A 269 1.62 -16.84 21.58
N ASP A 270 2.59 -17.49 22.21
CA ASP A 270 3.63 -16.83 23.02
C ASP A 270 4.87 -16.43 22.20
N ASP A 271 4.92 -16.81 20.94
CA ASP A 271 6.07 -16.51 20.06
C ASP A 271 5.80 -15.29 19.18
N ASP A 272 6.88 -14.60 18.80
CA ASP A 272 6.81 -13.65 17.70
C ASP A 272 6.34 -14.34 16.41
N PRO A 273 5.45 -13.72 15.60
CA PRO A 273 4.88 -14.35 14.41
C PRO A 273 5.91 -14.87 13.39
N ALA A 274 7.07 -14.22 13.28
CA ALA A 274 8.14 -14.68 12.39
C ALA A 274 8.82 -15.94 12.91
N ILE A 275 9.01 -16.03 14.24
CA ILE A 275 9.55 -17.21 14.92
C ILE A 275 8.52 -18.36 14.87
N ALA A 276 7.25 -18.05 15.12
CA ALA A 276 6.15 -19.00 15.06
C ALA A 276 6.06 -19.70 13.68
N LEU A 277 6.22 -18.93 12.58
CA LEU A 277 6.26 -19.49 11.23
C LEU A 277 7.43 -20.47 11.07
N THR A 278 8.62 -20.10 11.56
CA THR A 278 9.81 -20.96 11.47
C THR A 278 9.62 -22.29 12.21
N LYS A 279 9.00 -22.24 13.39
CA LYS A 279 8.65 -23.44 14.17
C LYS A 279 7.58 -24.31 13.47
N ALA A 280 6.52 -23.68 12.97
CA ALA A 280 5.43 -24.37 12.28
C ALA A 280 5.88 -25.03 10.95
N THR A 281 6.94 -24.52 10.34
CA THR A 281 7.52 -25.07 9.11
C THR A 281 8.85 -25.81 9.35
N ALA A 282 9.09 -26.31 10.57
CA ALA A 282 10.30 -27.04 10.93
C ALA A 282 10.58 -28.17 9.92
N GLY A 283 11.82 -28.24 9.43
CA GLY A 283 12.24 -29.16 8.35
C GLY A 283 12.30 -28.50 6.95
N ILE A 284 11.44 -27.51 6.67
CA ILE A 284 11.51 -26.69 5.44
C ILE A 284 11.66 -25.19 5.73
N SER A 285 11.83 -24.80 6.97
CA SER A 285 11.87 -23.41 7.42
C SER A 285 12.91 -22.56 6.68
N ILE A 286 14.10 -23.14 6.37
CA ILE A 286 15.13 -22.44 5.60
C ILE A 286 14.61 -22.04 4.21
N LEU A 287 13.92 -22.96 3.51
CA LEU A 287 13.32 -22.69 2.20
C LEU A 287 12.24 -21.61 2.33
N VAL A 288 11.32 -21.76 3.28
CA VAL A 288 10.20 -20.83 3.51
C VAL A 288 10.71 -19.42 3.80
N VAL A 289 11.63 -19.30 4.76
CA VAL A 289 12.21 -18.01 5.15
C VAL A 289 13.05 -17.40 4.04
N ALA A 290 13.88 -18.20 3.36
CA ALA A 290 14.70 -17.69 2.24
C ALA A 290 13.82 -17.10 1.12
N VAL A 291 12.78 -17.83 0.68
CA VAL A 291 11.90 -17.35 -0.38
C VAL A 291 11.11 -16.12 0.06
N PHE A 292 10.54 -16.11 1.27
CA PHE A 292 9.80 -14.96 1.75
C PHE A 292 10.70 -13.75 2.04
N SER A 293 11.94 -13.95 2.50
CA SER A 293 12.93 -12.87 2.68
C SER A 293 13.38 -12.29 1.34
N VAL A 294 13.54 -13.11 0.31
CA VAL A 294 13.77 -12.62 -1.05
C VAL A 294 12.53 -11.84 -1.54
N GLY A 295 11.30 -12.33 -1.29
CA GLY A 295 10.04 -11.63 -1.55
C GLY A 295 9.96 -10.25 -0.88
N VAL A 296 10.39 -10.18 0.37
CA VAL A 296 10.50 -8.95 1.17
C VAL A 296 11.36 -7.90 0.48
N ALA A 297 12.50 -8.27 -0.06
CA ALA A 297 13.43 -7.32 -0.69
C ALA A 297 12.80 -6.59 -1.88
N ALA A 298 11.94 -7.25 -2.67
CA ALA A 298 11.23 -6.60 -3.77
C ALA A 298 10.18 -5.61 -3.27
N THR A 299 9.37 -6.00 -2.30
CA THR A 299 8.37 -5.10 -1.73
C THR A 299 9.03 -3.90 -1.05
N ASN A 300 10.16 -4.12 -0.39
CA ASN A 300 10.96 -3.02 0.13
C ASN A 300 11.55 -2.13 -0.97
N ALA A 301 11.98 -2.70 -2.08
CA ALA A 301 12.39 -1.90 -3.24
C ALA A 301 11.22 -1.06 -3.78
N MET A 302 9.99 -1.60 -3.79
CA MET A 302 8.79 -0.83 -4.15
C MET A 302 8.52 0.32 -3.16
N ASN A 303 8.60 0.07 -1.85
CA ASN A 303 8.45 1.10 -0.83
C ASN A 303 9.46 2.24 -1.02
N LEU A 304 10.71 1.89 -1.23
CA LEU A 304 11.80 2.86 -1.39
C LEU A 304 11.68 3.61 -2.72
N TYR A 305 11.32 2.92 -3.80
CA TYR A 305 11.08 3.51 -5.11
C TYR A 305 9.93 4.52 -5.08
N CYS A 306 8.74 4.11 -4.60
CA CYS A 306 7.58 4.99 -4.52
C CYS A 306 7.78 6.12 -3.50
N GLY A 307 8.44 5.86 -2.36
CA GLY A 307 8.83 6.89 -1.40
C GLY A 307 9.77 7.94 -2.02
N THR A 308 10.68 7.49 -2.89
CA THR A 308 11.57 8.38 -3.65
C THR A 308 10.78 9.26 -4.64
N LEU A 309 9.85 8.67 -5.41
CA LEU A 309 8.98 9.42 -6.33
C LEU A 309 8.13 10.47 -5.59
N CYS A 310 7.58 10.11 -4.45
CA CYS A 310 6.81 11.02 -3.60
C CYS A 310 7.68 12.17 -3.07
N THR A 311 8.88 11.87 -2.60
CA THR A 311 9.83 12.90 -2.13
C THR A 311 10.22 13.86 -3.27
N ILE A 312 10.46 13.34 -4.48
CA ILE A 312 10.69 14.17 -5.68
C ILE A 312 9.47 15.05 -5.99
N THR A 313 8.26 14.50 -5.87
CA THR A 313 7.03 15.26 -6.08
C THR A 313 6.90 16.44 -5.11
N ILE A 314 7.26 16.24 -3.83
CA ILE A 314 7.32 17.32 -2.83
C ILE A 314 8.40 18.36 -3.22
N LEU A 315 9.62 17.89 -3.50
CA LEU A 315 10.73 18.79 -3.85
C LEU A 315 10.42 19.64 -5.07
N GLN A 316 9.84 19.06 -6.13
CA GLN A 316 9.46 19.81 -7.33
C GLN A 316 8.32 20.81 -7.08
N THR A 317 7.46 20.55 -6.09
CA THR A 317 6.41 21.51 -5.72
C THR A 317 7.00 22.79 -5.11
N PHE A 318 8.04 22.65 -4.26
CA PHE A 318 8.73 23.81 -3.67
C PHE A 318 9.81 24.39 -4.56
N PHE A 319 10.46 23.57 -5.37
CA PHE A 319 11.56 23.94 -6.26
C PHE A 319 11.24 23.54 -7.70
N PRO A 320 10.42 24.31 -8.45
CA PRO A 320 9.96 23.93 -9.79
C PRO A 320 11.07 23.68 -10.81
N LYS A 321 12.26 24.24 -10.58
CA LYS A 321 13.45 24.03 -11.43
C LYS A 321 14.22 22.74 -11.08
N PHE A 322 13.85 22.05 -10.01
CA PHE A 322 14.51 20.81 -9.60
C PHE A 322 14.14 19.68 -10.57
N THR A 323 15.13 19.10 -11.21
CA THR A 323 14.98 17.93 -12.08
C THR A 323 15.72 16.74 -11.45
N ALA A 324 14.98 15.73 -11.05
CA ALA A 324 15.56 14.53 -10.46
C ALA A 324 16.07 13.59 -11.56
N ARG A 325 17.38 13.57 -11.76
CA ARG A 325 18.09 12.57 -12.59
C ARG A 325 18.39 11.32 -11.75
N ALA A 326 18.98 10.32 -12.37
CA ALA A 326 19.34 9.06 -11.71
C ALA A 326 20.17 9.28 -10.41
N ARG A 327 21.08 10.25 -10.41
CA ARG A 327 21.92 10.58 -9.23
C ARG A 327 21.08 11.12 -8.05
N GLU A 328 20.21 12.09 -8.32
CA GLU A 328 19.34 12.69 -7.30
C GLU A 328 18.37 11.66 -6.74
N ARG A 329 17.83 10.79 -7.59
CA ARG A 329 16.99 9.65 -7.17
C ARG A 329 17.75 8.71 -6.23
N ALA A 330 18.98 8.34 -6.60
CA ALA A 330 19.82 7.46 -5.78
C ALA A 330 20.15 8.09 -4.41
N ILE A 331 20.42 9.39 -4.36
CA ILE A 331 20.70 10.11 -3.10
C ILE A 331 19.44 10.11 -2.22
N ILE A 332 18.28 10.44 -2.75
CA ILE A 332 17.02 10.45 -1.98
C ILE A 332 16.71 9.04 -1.46
N ALA A 333 16.84 8.02 -2.30
CA ALA A 333 16.64 6.63 -1.90
C ALA A 333 17.62 6.22 -0.79
N ALA A 334 18.90 6.60 -0.91
CA ALA A 334 19.91 6.32 0.11
C ALA A 334 19.59 7.02 1.44
N CYS A 335 19.14 8.27 1.43
CA CYS A 335 18.72 8.98 2.64
C CYS A 335 17.53 8.29 3.34
N ILE A 336 16.49 7.93 2.58
CA ILE A 336 15.32 7.21 3.13
C ILE A 336 15.75 5.85 3.70
N CYS A 337 16.56 5.10 2.94
CA CYS A 337 17.07 3.79 3.38
C CYS A 337 17.90 3.90 4.66
N THR A 338 18.82 4.87 4.73
CA THR A 338 19.67 5.08 5.91
C THR A 338 18.83 5.41 7.14
N PHE A 339 17.87 6.33 7.01
CA PHE A 339 16.94 6.66 8.09
C PHE A 339 16.19 5.42 8.56
N ALA A 340 15.60 4.66 7.63
CA ALA A 340 14.84 3.46 7.95
C ALA A 340 15.70 2.38 8.63
N VAL A 341 16.94 2.18 8.19
CA VAL A 341 17.88 1.23 8.81
C VAL A 341 18.23 1.66 10.24
N VAL A 342 18.50 2.94 10.48
CA VAL A 342 18.78 3.43 11.83
C VAL A 342 17.61 3.17 12.77
N VAL A 343 16.39 3.44 12.33
CA VAL A 343 15.18 3.17 13.12
C VAL A 343 14.98 1.66 13.32
N ALA A 344 15.14 0.84 12.28
CA ALA A 344 14.99 -0.61 12.37
C ALA A 344 16.01 -1.24 13.34
N LEU A 345 17.28 -0.78 13.32
CA LEU A 345 18.32 -1.27 14.23
C LEU A 345 18.08 -0.88 15.71
N SER A 346 17.22 0.10 15.97
CA SER A 346 16.79 0.53 17.31
C SER A 346 15.43 -0.06 17.72
N ALA A 347 14.84 -0.95 16.92
CA ALA A 347 13.59 -1.62 17.25
C ALA A 347 13.76 -2.50 18.51
N GLY A 348 12.79 -2.45 19.41
CA GLY A 348 12.75 -3.26 20.63
C GLY A 348 11.67 -4.33 20.55
N ASP A 349 11.51 -5.10 21.62
CA ASP A 349 10.60 -6.26 21.73
C ASP A 349 9.11 -5.89 21.57
N ASP A 350 8.75 -4.61 21.68
CA ASP A 350 7.40 -4.09 21.49
C ASP A 350 7.05 -3.76 20.02
N PHE A 351 7.87 -4.20 19.06
CA PHE A 351 7.74 -3.78 17.66
C PHE A 351 6.43 -4.23 17.00
N VAL A 352 5.88 -5.41 17.35
CA VAL A 352 4.56 -5.88 16.87
C VAL A 352 3.46 -4.89 17.25
N ALA A 353 3.46 -4.39 18.49
CA ALA A 353 2.49 -3.40 18.94
C ALA A 353 2.66 -2.06 18.20
N LYS A 354 3.90 -1.62 17.97
CA LYS A 354 4.19 -0.42 17.18
C LYS A 354 3.73 -0.56 15.73
N TYR A 355 3.92 -1.74 15.15
CA TYR A 355 3.44 -2.04 13.80
C TYR A 355 1.90 -1.98 13.72
N ASN A 356 1.19 -2.59 14.68
CA ASN A 356 -0.26 -2.49 14.75
C ASN A 356 -0.74 -1.04 14.86
N ASN A 357 -0.10 -0.23 15.71
CA ASN A 357 -0.41 1.19 15.83
C ASN A 357 -0.16 1.96 14.52
N LEU A 358 0.89 1.62 13.78
CA LEU A 358 1.15 2.17 12.46
C LEU A 358 -0.01 1.88 11.50
N LEU A 359 -0.52 0.63 11.46
CA LEU A 359 -1.66 0.27 10.61
C LEU A 359 -2.90 1.10 10.93
N ILE A 360 -3.21 1.31 12.22
CA ILE A 360 -4.36 2.10 12.66
C ILE A 360 -4.21 3.56 12.24
N LEU A 361 -3.04 4.16 12.47
CA LEU A 361 -2.76 5.55 12.08
C LEU A 361 -2.83 5.73 10.57
N LEU A 362 -2.32 4.76 9.80
CA LEU A 362 -2.43 4.80 8.34
C LEU A 362 -3.87 4.70 7.87
N LEU A 363 -4.69 3.86 8.49
CA LEU A 363 -6.11 3.77 8.17
C LEU A 363 -6.79 5.12 8.39
N GLY A 364 -6.52 5.76 9.55
CA GLY A 364 -7.03 7.09 9.87
C GLY A 364 -6.64 8.19 8.87
N ALA A 365 -5.45 8.09 8.28
CA ALA A 365 -4.95 9.08 7.31
C ALA A 365 -5.35 8.76 5.86
N LEU A 366 -5.30 7.49 5.45
CA LEU A 366 -5.52 7.09 4.05
C LEU A 366 -6.99 6.99 3.67
N VAL A 367 -7.88 6.67 4.62
CA VAL A 367 -9.31 6.57 4.36
C VAL A 367 -9.91 7.89 3.89
N PRO A 368 -9.70 9.04 4.58
CA PRO A 368 -10.19 10.32 4.09
C PRO A 368 -9.60 10.73 2.73
N TRP A 369 -8.30 10.45 2.50
CA TRP A 369 -7.68 10.70 1.20
C TRP A 369 -8.31 9.86 0.09
N THR A 370 -8.49 8.55 0.34
CA THR A 370 -9.16 7.63 -0.59
C THR A 370 -10.58 8.10 -0.92
N ALA A 371 -11.35 8.53 0.09
CA ALA A 371 -12.70 9.04 -0.11
C ALA A 371 -12.69 10.30 -1.01
N VAL A 372 -11.82 11.27 -0.74
CA VAL A 372 -11.68 12.48 -1.57
C VAL A 372 -11.27 12.13 -2.99
N ASN A 373 -10.21 11.31 -3.16
CA ASN A 373 -9.68 10.96 -4.48
C ASN A 373 -10.72 10.24 -5.35
N LEU A 374 -11.36 9.20 -4.81
CA LEU A 374 -12.30 8.39 -5.58
C LEU A 374 -13.58 9.15 -5.90
N VAL A 375 -14.10 9.93 -4.96
CA VAL A 375 -15.28 10.77 -5.20
C VAL A 375 -14.97 11.84 -6.26
N ASP A 376 -13.80 12.49 -6.17
CA ASP A 376 -13.40 13.49 -7.17
C ASP A 376 -13.29 12.86 -8.56
N PHE A 377 -12.55 11.73 -8.65
CA PHE A 377 -12.28 11.10 -9.94
C PHE A 377 -13.52 10.53 -10.60
N TYR A 378 -14.37 9.79 -9.85
CA TYR A 378 -15.49 9.07 -10.44
C TYR A 378 -16.82 9.84 -10.46
N LEU A 379 -17.07 10.69 -9.46
CA LEU A 379 -18.37 11.32 -9.26
C LEU A 379 -18.39 12.82 -9.54
N VAL A 380 -17.26 13.52 -9.43
CA VAL A 380 -17.19 14.96 -9.69
C VAL A 380 -16.62 15.22 -11.08
N ARG A 381 -15.42 14.73 -11.38
CA ARG A 381 -14.70 15.01 -12.63
C ARG A 381 -14.83 13.93 -13.70
N HIS A 382 -15.34 12.74 -13.34
CA HIS A 382 -15.53 11.61 -14.27
C HIS A 382 -14.25 11.25 -15.06
N GLY A 383 -13.07 11.39 -14.46
CA GLY A 383 -11.78 11.12 -15.08
C GLY A 383 -11.25 12.23 -16.01
N ASP A 384 -11.97 13.35 -16.13
CA ASP A 384 -11.54 14.49 -16.95
C ASP A 384 -10.56 15.40 -16.19
N TYR A 385 -9.26 15.16 -16.43
CA TYR A 385 -8.17 15.95 -15.86
C TYR A 385 -7.24 16.47 -16.94
N VAL A 386 -6.77 17.71 -16.77
CA VAL A 386 -5.68 18.30 -17.55
C VAL A 386 -4.38 17.97 -16.84
N VAL A 387 -3.74 16.89 -17.27
CA VAL A 387 -2.56 16.33 -16.60
C VAL A 387 -1.37 17.31 -16.61
N GLU A 388 -1.23 18.12 -17.66
CA GLU A 388 -0.17 19.14 -17.77
C GLU A 388 -0.22 20.16 -16.63
N ASP A 389 -1.42 20.43 -16.10
CA ASP A 389 -1.62 21.38 -15.02
C ASP A 389 -1.10 20.87 -13.66
N PHE A 390 -0.91 19.55 -13.50
CA PHE A 390 -0.28 18.99 -12.31
C PHE A 390 1.18 19.39 -12.12
N PHE A 391 1.84 19.79 -13.21
CA PHE A 391 3.25 20.18 -13.23
C PHE A 391 3.46 21.69 -13.21
N LYS A 392 2.39 22.50 -13.28
CA LYS A 392 2.48 23.95 -13.17
C LYS A 392 2.70 24.37 -11.72
N ALA A 393 3.57 25.36 -11.51
CA ALA A 393 3.90 25.85 -10.17
C ALA A 393 2.69 26.49 -9.45
N ASP A 394 1.79 27.13 -10.21
CA ASP A 394 0.55 27.71 -9.73
C ASP A 394 -0.60 26.70 -9.61
N GLY A 395 -0.37 25.45 -10.07
CA GLY A 395 -1.35 24.37 -10.11
C GLY A 395 -2.38 24.46 -11.24
N GLY A 396 -2.21 25.41 -12.18
CA GLY A 396 -3.10 25.60 -13.33
C GLY A 396 -4.57 25.70 -12.89
N ARG A 397 -5.47 24.94 -13.54
CA ARG A 397 -6.91 24.93 -13.19
C ARG A 397 -7.23 24.38 -11.79
N TYR A 398 -6.29 23.65 -11.16
CA TYR A 398 -6.48 23.08 -9.81
C TYR A 398 -6.00 24.04 -8.70
N GLY A 399 -5.26 25.07 -9.07
CA GLY A 399 -4.72 26.08 -8.16
C GLY A 399 -3.64 25.52 -7.22
N ARG A 400 -3.15 26.39 -6.35
CA ARG A 400 -2.12 25.99 -5.37
C ARG A 400 -2.70 25.16 -4.23
N VAL A 401 -3.88 25.51 -3.73
CA VAL A 401 -4.56 24.79 -2.64
C VAL A 401 -6.05 24.74 -2.96
N ASN A 402 -6.59 23.53 -3.06
CA ASN A 402 -8.02 23.32 -3.03
C ASN A 402 -8.47 23.18 -1.57
N TRP A 403 -8.87 24.30 -0.97
CA TRP A 403 -9.28 24.33 0.43
C TRP A 403 -10.47 23.42 0.73
N ALA A 404 -11.38 23.19 -0.22
CA ALA A 404 -12.49 22.28 -0.05
C ALA A 404 -11.98 20.83 0.20
N ALA A 405 -11.03 20.36 -0.61
CA ALA A 405 -10.44 19.05 -0.44
C ALA A 405 -9.65 18.93 0.86
N VAL A 406 -8.82 19.92 1.18
CA VAL A 406 -8.00 19.94 2.41
C VAL A 406 -8.89 19.94 3.66
N ILE A 407 -9.93 20.78 3.69
CA ILE A 407 -10.85 20.85 4.85
C ILE A 407 -11.64 19.54 4.98
N CYS A 408 -12.17 18.99 3.89
CA CYS A 408 -12.87 17.70 3.93
C CYS A 408 -11.96 16.58 4.43
N TYR A 409 -10.70 16.55 4.00
CA TYR A 409 -9.69 15.60 4.47
C TYR A 409 -9.44 15.75 5.98
N LEU A 410 -9.19 16.97 6.47
CA LEU A 410 -8.94 17.22 7.88
C LEU A 410 -10.17 16.93 8.77
N ILE A 411 -11.37 17.26 8.30
CA ILE A 411 -12.62 16.83 8.97
C ILE A 411 -12.66 15.31 9.02
N GLY A 412 -12.31 14.64 7.92
CA GLY A 412 -12.28 13.18 7.85
C GLY A 412 -11.33 12.55 8.87
N VAL A 413 -10.15 13.11 9.06
CA VAL A 413 -9.22 12.68 10.11
C VAL A 413 -9.82 12.94 11.49
N ALA A 414 -10.37 14.15 11.72
CA ALA A 414 -10.90 14.55 13.01
C ALA A 414 -12.11 13.72 13.47
N VAL A 415 -13.06 13.42 12.57
CA VAL A 415 -14.26 12.63 12.92
C VAL A 415 -13.96 11.17 13.23
N GLN A 416 -12.81 10.66 12.81
CA GLN A 416 -12.36 9.32 13.14
C GLN A 416 -11.83 9.21 14.57
N LEU A 417 -11.19 10.27 15.11
CA LEU A 417 -10.55 10.24 16.42
C LEU A 417 -11.45 9.73 17.56
N PRO A 418 -12.73 10.14 17.69
CA PRO A 418 -13.60 9.61 18.75
C PRO A 418 -13.84 8.10 18.68
N PHE A 419 -13.67 7.47 17.50
CA PHE A 419 -13.93 6.06 17.24
C PHE A 419 -12.66 5.21 17.12
N MET A 420 -11.48 5.82 17.25
CA MET A 420 -10.18 5.18 17.00
C MET A 420 -9.60 4.59 18.29
N ILE A 421 -8.89 3.48 18.17
CA ILE A 421 -8.13 2.84 19.24
C ILE A 421 -6.68 2.66 18.79
N ILE A 422 -5.72 3.34 19.46
CA ILE A 422 -4.30 3.27 19.16
C ILE A 422 -3.59 2.55 20.32
N GLY A 423 -3.57 1.24 20.27
CA GLY A 423 -2.97 0.39 21.31
C GLY A 423 -3.40 0.81 22.72
N THR A 424 -2.42 0.98 23.61
CA THR A 424 -2.65 1.49 24.99
C THR A 424 -2.59 3.01 25.08
N ALA A 425 -2.18 3.71 24.01
CA ALA A 425 -1.92 5.14 24.04
C ALA A 425 -3.22 5.98 23.96
N TYR A 426 -4.21 5.51 23.22
CA TYR A 426 -5.44 6.26 23.03
C TYR A 426 -6.63 5.35 22.74
N THR A 427 -7.73 5.56 23.43
CA THR A 427 -9.04 4.97 23.12
C THR A 427 -10.07 6.08 23.05
N GLY A 428 -10.66 6.26 21.88
CA GLY A 428 -11.66 7.27 21.63
C GLY A 428 -12.92 7.08 22.50
N PRO A 429 -13.61 8.15 22.90
CA PRO A 429 -14.78 8.06 23.76
C PRO A 429 -15.92 7.25 23.14
N MET A 430 -16.13 7.34 21.83
CA MET A 430 -17.15 6.54 21.13
C MET A 430 -16.72 5.07 21.01
N ALA A 431 -15.43 4.79 20.79
CA ALA A 431 -14.92 3.42 20.77
C ALA A 431 -15.18 2.72 22.12
N LYS A 432 -14.96 3.42 23.27
CA LYS A 432 -15.30 2.91 24.60
C LYS A 432 -16.80 2.59 24.77
N LEU A 433 -17.67 3.49 24.31
CA LEU A 433 -19.12 3.28 24.35
C LEU A 433 -19.56 2.09 23.47
N LEU A 434 -18.80 1.76 22.44
CA LEU A 434 -19.04 0.63 21.56
C LEU A 434 -18.35 -0.67 22.04
N GLY A 435 -17.95 -0.73 23.32
CA GLY A 435 -17.31 -1.91 23.89
C GLY A 435 -15.89 -2.12 23.36
N ASP A 436 -15.09 -1.06 23.36
CA ASP A 436 -13.71 -1.03 22.83
C ASP A 436 -13.59 -1.49 21.36
N THR A 437 -14.54 -1.03 20.56
CA THR A 437 -14.61 -1.37 19.13
C THR A 437 -14.19 -0.18 18.27
N ASP A 438 -13.16 -0.36 17.42
CA ASP A 438 -12.72 0.64 16.45
C ASP A 438 -13.51 0.52 15.14
N ILE A 439 -14.30 1.56 14.84
CA ILE A 439 -15.04 1.73 13.59
C ILE A 439 -14.63 3.01 12.85
N SER A 440 -13.50 3.59 13.23
CA SER A 440 -13.04 4.90 12.75
C SER A 440 -13.00 4.98 11.21
N PHE A 441 -12.53 3.94 10.53
CA PHE A 441 -12.44 3.91 9.08
C PHE A 441 -13.81 3.92 8.38
N ILE A 442 -14.83 3.28 8.97
CA ILE A 442 -16.20 3.32 8.45
C ILE A 442 -16.74 4.75 8.56
N VAL A 443 -16.55 5.37 9.73
CA VAL A 443 -16.95 6.77 9.96
C VAL A 443 -16.26 7.71 8.97
N GLY A 444 -14.95 7.54 8.78
CA GLY A 444 -14.18 8.31 7.81
C GLY A 444 -14.76 8.24 6.40
N LEU A 445 -15.01 7.04 5.89
CA LEU A 445 -15.58 6.83 4.54
C LEU A 445 -16.98 7.42 4.41
N VAL A 446 -17.86 7.11 5.36
CA VAL A 446 -19.28 7.50 5.33
C VAL A 446 -19.47 9.02 5.46
N VAL A 447 -18.61 9.69 6.22
CA VAL A 447 -18.69 11.14 6.40
C VAL A 447 -17.99 11.89 5.26
N VAL A 448 -16.78 11.50 4.90
CA VAL A 448 -15.97 12.27 3.93
C VAL A 448 -16.52 12.17 2.51
N SER A 449 -16.99 10.98 2.10
CA SER A 449 -17.46 10.78 0.72
C SER A 449 -18.63 11.72 0.35
N PRO A 450 -19.75 11.77 1.09
CA PRO A 450 -20.83 12.70 0.78
C PRO A 450 -20.42 14.16 1.04
N LEU A 451 -19.67 14.44 2.11
CA LEU A 451 -19.22 15.80 2.42
C LEU A 451 -18.44 16.40 1.25
N TYR A 452 -17.47 15.66 0.72
CA TYR A 452 -16.66 16.11 -0.41
C TYR A 452 -17.51 16.25 -1.69
N TYR A 453 -18.35 15.26 -2.00
CA TYR A 453 -19.23 15.28 -3.17
C TYR A 453 -20.12 16.53 -3.22
N PHE A 454 -20.86 16.79 -2.14
CA PHE A 454 -21.77 17.94 -2.10
C PHE A 454 -21.02 19.27 -2.08
N THR A 455 -19.88 19.35 -1.40
CA THR A 455 -19.05 20.56 -1.35
C THR A 455 -18.53 20.91 -2.76
N MET A 456 -17.94 19.94 -3.46
CA MET A 456 -17.37 20.19 -4.80
C MET A 456 -18.44 20.47 -5.85
N THR A 457 -19.54 19.72 -5.86
CA THR A 457 -20.64 19.97 -6.78
C THR A 457 -21.27 21.35 -6.57
N ALA A 458 -21.40 21.80 -5.34
CA ALA A 458 -21.90 23.17 -5.06
C ALA A 458 -20.93 24.24 -5.54
N LEU A 459 -19.61 24.05 -5.35
CA LEU A 459 -18.58 24.98 -5.84
C LEU A 459 -18.55 25.05 -7.37
N GLU A 460 -18.59 23.92 -8.06
CA GLU A 460 -18.63 23.89 -9.53
C GLU A 460 -19.89 24.55 -10.09
N ARG A 461 -21.05 24.33 -9.48
CA ARG A 461 -22.30 25.02 -9.87
C ARG A 461 -22.18 26.54 -9.74
N ARG A 462 -21.58 27.04 -8.63
CA ARG A 462 -21.35 28.46 -8.42
C ARG A 462 -20.43 29.04 -9.49
N GLN A 463 -19.34 28.35 -9.83
CA GLN A 463 -18.40 28.79 -10.86
C GLN A 463 -19.06 28.85 -12.25
N ARG A 464 -19.85 27.84 -12.62
CA ARG A 464 -20.61 27.81 -13.89
C ARG A 464 -21.62 28.97 -13.97
N ASN A 465 -22.35 29.23 -12.89
CA ASN A 465 -23.33 30.32 -12.85
C ASN A 465 -22.64 31.70 -12.94
N ALA A 466 -21.49 31.89 -12.27
CA ALA A 466 -20.71 33.13 -12.37
C ALA A 466 -20.17 33.37 -13.79
N ALA A 467 -19.67 32.32 -14.45
CA ALA A 467 -19.20 32.39 -15.83
C ALA A 467 -20.34 32.72 -16.82
N ALA A 468 -21.54 32.14 -16.62
CA ALA A 468 -22.72 32.44 -17.44
C ALA A 468 -23.18 33.91 -17.31
N VAL A 469 -23.13 34.49 -16.11
CA VAL A 469 -23.48 35.90 -15.87
C VAL A 469 -22.49 36.84 -16.57
N VAL A 470 -21.20 36.53 -16.56
CA VAL A 470 -20.17 37.35 -17.24
C VAL A 470 -20.35 37.29 -18.76
N SER A 471 -20.67 36.11 -19.31
CA SER A 471 -20.89 35.95 -20.77
C SER A 471 -22.14 36.69 -21.27
N THR A 472 -23.18 36.84 -20.42
CA THR A 472 -24.39 37.61 -20.77
C THR A 472 -24.21 39.13 -20.65
N GLN A 473 -23.20 39.61 -19.93
CA GLN A 473 -22.90 41.04 -19.81
C GLN A 473 -21.92 41.56 -20.88
N THR A 474 -21.31 40.65 -21.66
CA THR A 474 -20.36 40.99 -22.74
C THR A 474 -20.99 40.95 -24.14
N VAL A 475 -22.28 40.69 -24.25
CA VAL A 475 -23.11 40.79 -25.46
C VAL A 475 -24.01 42.00 -25.36
#